data_b23aaef349a4c61462d12eec57d7b3f6
#
_entry.id   b23aaef349a4c61462d12eec57d7b3f6
#
_cell.length_a   1.000
_cell.length_b   1.000
_cell.length_c   1.000
_cell.angle_alpha   90.00
_cell.angle_beta   90.00
_cell.angle_gamma   90.00
#
_symmetry.space_group_name_H-M   'P 1'
#
loop_
_entity.id
_entity.type
_entity.pdbx_description
1 polymer ?
#
loop_
_entity_poly.entity_id
_entity_poly.type
_entity_poly.pdbx_seq_one_letter_code
_entity_poly.pdbx_strand_id
1 'polypeptide(L)'
;MSSTSQAVTRTPAEVVRMAPVSQAGNGICYSVMGEVTTVVADVERMVNAVPRTIAAALNRKAYYFVPLTLNMGDDTMIADRYDVQLSDSAVCHRNQTLGDSQCVFISTRLMEDSFAIAFEFFINVGHNFVEHVGVSQEFADLVWKQVDEKARGETSLDAYELRKVATTAGPEAEKAKHEYLLAAFADAIAVYTLSLYLDVDYQDLRERDYPLLAPNALAERLRKINELFPANPGFEFAVYHRRRQ
;
A
#
# COMPACT_ATOMS: atom_id res chain seq x y z
N MET A 1 -33.22 18.01 -17.60
CA MET A 1 -33.06 16.85 -16.72
C MET A 1 -31.98 15.99 -17.35
N SER A 2 -30.74 16.09 -16.86
CA SER A 2 -29.65 15.21 -17.31
C SER A 2 -29.92 13.82 -16.77
N SER A 3 -30.20 12.86 -17.64
CA SER A 3 -30.24 11.45 -17.27
C SER A 3 -28.81 11.07 -16.86
N THR A 4 -28.57 11.01 -15.56
CA THR A 4 -27.33 10.42 -15.04
C THR A 4 -27.37 8.96 -15.46
N SER A 5 -26.57 8.59 -16.43
CA SER A 5 -26.43 7.19 -16.86
C SER A 5 -25.94 6.39 -15.65
N GLN A 6 -26.64 5.34 -15.31
CA GLN A 6 -26.31 4.44 -14.21
C GLN A 6 -24.94 3.83 -14.44
N ALA A 7 -24.15 3.64 -13.36
CA ALA A 7 -22.84 3.01 -13.46
C ALA A 7 -22.96 1.58 -14.01
N VAL A 8 -22.06 1.20 -14.90
CA VAL A 8 -21.96 -0.16 -15.42
C VAL A 8 -20.96 -0.92 -14.56
N THR A 9 -21.43 -2.01 -13.97
CA THR A 9 -20.58 -2.90 -13.18
C THR A 9 -20.11 -4.10 -14.00
N ARG A 10 -18.87 -4.53 -13.78
CA ARG A 10 -18.24 -5.67 -14.46
C ARG A 10 -17.51 -6.56 -13.47
N THR A 11 -17.37 -7.81 -13.81
CA THR A 11 -16.52 -8.73 -13.05
C THR A 11 -15.03 -8.39 -13.23
N PRO A 12 -14.15 -8.74 -12.28
CA PRO A 12 -12.71 -8.61 -12.44
C PRO A 12 -12.17 -9.22 -13.73
N ALA A 13 -12.68 -10.40 -14.11
CA ALA A 13 -12.26 -11.08 -15.34
C ALA A 13 -12.65 -10.34 -16.64
N GLU A 14 -13.79 -9.65 -16.65
CA GLU A 14 -14.18 -8.79 -17.77
C GLU A 14 -13.29 -7.56 -17.84
N VAL A 15 -13.01 -6.92 -16.69
CA VAL A 15 -12.12 -5.76 -16.63
C VAL A 15 -10.73 -6.11 -17.16
N VAL A 16 -10.13 -7.20 -16.69
CA VAL A 16 -8.79 -7.62 -17.12
C VAL A 16 -8.72 -7.89 -18.62
N ARG A 17 -9.81 -8.42 -19.22
CA ARG A 17 -9.86 -8.66 -20.69
C ARG A 17 -9.99 -7.39 -21.50
N MET A 18 -10.59 -6.33 -20.95
CA MET A 18 -10.91 -5.09 -21.66
C MET A 18 -9.86 -3.99 -21.43
N ALA A 19 -9.26 -3.96 -20.25
CA ALA A 19 -8.39 -2.87 -19.84
C ALA A 19 -6.99 -3.03 -20.46
N PRO A 20 -6.46 -2.01 -21.12
CA PRO A 20 -5.09 -2.03 -21.60
C PRO A 20 -4.13 -2.02 -20.40
N VAL A 21 -3.21 -2.99 -20.37
CA VAL A 21 -2.17 -3.07 -19.34
C VAL A 21 -0.90 -2.43 -19.88
N SER A 22 -0.36 -1.48 -19.13
CA SER A 22 0.96 -0.87 -19.35
C SER A 22 1.98 -1.48 -18.40
N GLN A 23 3.25 -1.47 -18.82
CA GLN A 23 4.35 -1.83 -17.95
C GLN A 23 5.20 -0.59 -17.65
N ALA A 24 5.37 -0.28 -16.38
CA ALA A 24 6.21 0.81 -15.93
C ALA A 24 7.71 0.50 -16.10
N GLY A 25 8.56 1.53 -16.05
CA GLY A 25 10.01 1.38 -16.22
C GLY A 25 10.71 0.50 -15.19
N ASN A 26 10.08 0.25 -14.03
CA ASN A 26 10.54 -0.69 -13.00
C ASN A 26 10.01 -2.12 -13.20
N GLY A 27 9.13 -2.37 -14.18
CA GLY A 27 8.60 -3.68 -14.53
C GLY A 27 7.20 -3.99 -13.97
N ILE A 28 6.64 -3.14 -13.10
CA ILE A 28 5.27 -3.33 -12.58
C ILE A 28 4.24 -3.12 -13.69
N CYS A 29 3.28 -4.06 -13.78
CA CYS A 29 2.15 -3.95 -14.67
C CYS A 29 1.00 -3.17 -14.01
N TYR A 30 0.43 -2.22 -14.74
CA TYR A 30 -0.70 -1.43 -14.25
C TYR A 30 -1.68 -1.07 -15.38
N SER A 31 -2.90 -0.72 -14.98
CA SER A 31 -3.94 -0.25 -15.88
C SER A 31 -4.75 0.85 -15.21
N VAL A 32 -5.25 1.78 -16.01
CA VAL A 32 -6.18 2.84 -15.57
C VAL A 32 -7.43 2.72 -16.42
N MET A 33 -8.59 2.53 -15.79
CA MET A 33 -9.84 2.30 -16.51
C MET A 33 -11.03 3.04 -15.87
N GLY A 34 -11.93 3.55 -16.72
CA GLY A 34 -13.15 4.23 -16.30
C GLY A 34 -12.94 5.70 -15.94
N GLU A 35 -13.92 6.31 -15.24
CA GLU A 35 -13.87 7.70 -14.82
C GLU A 35 -13.06 7.88 -13.52
N VAL A 36 -11.74 7.67 -13.61
CA VAL A 36 -10.82 7.85 -12.48
C VAL A 36 -10.53 9.33 -12.21
N THR A 37 -10.17 9.66 -10.97
CA THR A 37 -9.77 11.04 -10.59
C THR A 37 -8.31 11.33 -10.93
N THR A 38 -7.48 10.29 -10.95
CA THR A 38 -6.02 10.43 -11.11
C THR A 38 -5.63 10.41 -12.57
N VAL A 39 -4.79 11.35 -12.98
CA VAL A 39 -4.25 11.40 -14.35
C VAL A 39 -3.31 10.22 -14.59
N VAL A 40 -3.35 9.62 -15.78
CA VAL A 40 -2.52 8.43 -16.12
C VAL A 40 -1.04 8.68 -15.87
N ALA A 41 -0.53 9.89 -16.17
CA ALA A 41 0.86 10.26 -15.93
C ALA A 41 1.25 10.25 -14.44
N ASP A 42 0.33 10.61 -13.54
CA ASP A 42 0.57 10.56 -12.10
C ASP A 42 0.58 9.12 -11.59
N VAL A 43 -0.29 8.25 -12.13
CA VAL A 43 -0.27 6.81 -11.84
C VAL A 43 1.05 6.19 -12.29
N GLU A 44 1.53 6.51 -13.51
CA GLU A 44 2.80 6.02 -14.01
C GLU A 44 3.98 6.46 -13.13
N ARG A 45 4.01 7.73 -12.71
CA ARG A 45 5.03 8.26 -11.81
C ARG A 45 4.98 7.56 -10.44
N MET A 46 3.78 7.37 -9.88
CA MET A 46 3.56 6.66 -8.63
C MET A 46 4.06 5.22 -8.71
N VAL A 47 3.70 4.48 -9.75
CA VAL A 47 4.16 3.10 -9.95
C VAL A 47 5.68 3.04 -10.12
N ASN A 48 6.29 3.98 -10.85
CA ASN A 48 7.74 4.06 -11.02
C ASN A 48 8.51 4.44 -9.75
N ALA A 49 7.86 4.97 -8.71
CA ALA A 49 8.49 5.23 -7.41
C ALA A 49 8.88 3.95 -6.66
N VAL A 50 8.21 2.82 -6.95
CA VAL A 50 8.57 1.53 -6.35
C VAL A 50 9.95 1.09 -6.82
N PRO A 51 10.92 0.84 -5.90
CA PRO A 51 12.25 0.37 -6.27
C PRO A 51 12.22 -0.88 -7.13
N ARG A 52 13.12 -0.98 -8.11
CA ARG A 52 13.19 -2.13 -9.04
C ARG A 52 13.38 -3.46 -8.33
N THR A 53 14.11 -3.46 -7.23
CA THR A 53 14.34 -4.66 -6.40
C THR A 53 13.05 -5.17 -5.74
N ILE A 54 12.17 -4.27 -5.30
CA ILE A 54 10.84 -4.60 -4.81
C ILE A 54 9.93 -5.03 -5.97
N ALA A 55 9.91 -4.26 -7.05
CA ALA A 55 9.10 -4.52 -8.23
C ALA A 55 9.37 -5.90 -8.86
N ALA A 56 10.61 -6.39 -8.83
CA ALA A 56 10.99 -7.69 -9.35
C ALA A 56 10.29 -8.87 -8.66
N ALA A 57 9.94 -8.73 -7.38
CA ALA A 57 9.17 -9.73 -6.63
C ALA A 57 7.67 -9.72 -6.97
N LEU A 58 7.18 -8.67 -7.64
CA LEU A 58 5.77 -8.46 -7.99
C LEU A 58 5.45 -8.80 -9.45
N ASN A 59 6.30 -9.55 -10.13
CA ASN A 59 6.23 -9.83 -11.57
C ASN A 59 4.96 -10.56 -12.06
N ARG A 60 4.19 -11.18 -11.14
CA ARG A 60 2.89 -11.83 -11.42
C ARG A 60 1.70 -11.01 -11.01
N LYS A 61 1.92 -9.75 -10.58
CA LYS A 61 0.88 -8.85 -10.09
C LYS A 61 0.64 -7.72 -11.09
N ALA A 62 -0.64 -7.36 -11.25
CA ALA A 62 -1.04 -6.19 -12.02
C ALA A 62 -1.99 -5.32 -11.18
N TYR A 63 -1.77 -4.02 -11.21
CA TYR A 63 -2.54 -3.05 -10.43
C TYR A 63 -3.52 -2.30 -11.34
N TYR A 64 -4.80 -2.36 -11.01
CA TYR A 64 -5.88 -1.73 -11.77
C TYR A 64 -6.45 -0.57 -10.98
N PHE A 65 -6.24 0.65 -11.46
CA PHE A 65 -6.83 1.86 -10.91
C PHE A 65 -8.19 2.06 -11.58
N VAL A 66 -9.25 1.93 -10.80
CA VAL A 66 -10.64 1.92 -11.23
C VAL A 66 -11.47 2.92 -10.43
N PRO A 67 -12.64 3.38 -10.92
CA PRO A 67 -13.45 4.30 -10.14
C PRO A 67 -13.89 3.72 -8.80
N LEU A 68 -14.55 2.55 -8.81
CA LEU A 68 -14.97 1.86 -7.59
C LEU A 68 -14.74 0.35 -7.71
N THR A 69 -14.21 -0.23 -6.68
CA THR A 69 -14.17 -1.66 -6.42
C THR A 69 -15.23 -1.98 -5.37
N LEU A 70 -16.10 -2.92 -5.67
CA LEU A 70 -17.28 -3.24 -4.87
C LEU A 70 -17.16 -4.63 -4.24
N ASN A 71 -17.54 -4.72 -2.99
CA ASN A 71 -17.70 -5.98 -2.26
C ASN A 71 -19.19 -6.34 -2.24
N MET A 72 -19.58 -7.29 -3.10
CA MET A 72 -20.96 -7.74 -3.26
C MET A 72 -21.17 -9.12 -2.61
N GLY A 73 -20.90 -9.23 -1.31
CA GLY A 73 -20.89 -10.51 -0.61
C GLY A 73 -19.65 -11.32 -0.98
N ASP A 74 -19.83 -12.48 -1.62
CA ASP A 74 -18.74 -13.33 -2.07
C ASP A 74 -18.11 -12.85 -3.39
N ASP A 75 -18.79 -11.95 -4.12
CA ASP A 75 -18.37 -11.45 -5.42
C ASP A 75 -17.69 -10.10 -5.32
N THR A 76 -16.72 -9.89 -6.20
CA THR A 76 -16.11 -8.58 -6.45
C THR A 76 -16.63 -8.03 -7.78
N MET A 77 -17.08 -6.78 -7.79
CA MET A 77 -17.50 -6.07 -9.00
C MET A 77 -16.75 -4.75 -9.13
N ILE A 78 -16.58 -4.28 -10.35
CA ILE A 78 -15.89 -3.04 -10.69
C ILE A 78 -16.87 -2.12 -11.42
N ALA A 79 -17.08 -0.91 -10.90
CA ALA A 79 -17.89 0.12 -11.57
C ALA A 79 -17.01 1.00 -12.47
N ASP A 80 -17.54 1.42 -13.60
CA ASP A 80 -16.84 2.25 -14.59
C ASP A 80 -16.86 3.75 -14.27
N ARG A 81 -17.65 4.14 -13.25
CA ARG A 81 -17.75 5.51 -12.71
C ARG A 81 -18.20 5.49 -11.25
N TYR A 82 -18.11 6.64 -10.60
CA TYR A 82 -18.67 6.80 -9.26
C TYR A 82 -20.21 6.83 -9.34
N ASP A 83 -20.83 6.09 -8.44
CA ASP A 83 -22.28 6.12 -8.21
C ASP A 83 -22.53 6.05 -6.70
N VAL A 84 -23.26 7.04 -6.17
CA VAL A 84 -23.56 7.13 -4.76
C VAL A 84 -24.34 5.91 -4.23
N GLN A 85 -25.14 5.27 -5.09
CA GLN A 85 -25.89 4.07 -4.72
C GLN A 85 -24.99 2.84 -4.51
N LEU A 86 -23.77 2.86 -5.03
CA LEU A 86 -22.78 1.80 -4.88
C LEU A 86 -21.77 2.07 -3.76
N SER A 87 -21.79 3.27 -3.16
CA SER A 87 -20.79 3.69 -2.17
C SER A 87 -20.73 2.80 -0.93
N ASP A 88 -21.87 2.29 -0.47
CA ASP A 88 -21.94 1.41 0.72
C ASP A 88 -21.26 0.05 0.51
N SER A 89 -21.14 -0.38 -0.74
CA SER A 89 -20.45 -1.63 -1.11
C SER A 89 -19.03 -1.38 -1.57
N ALA A 90 -18.60 -0.11 -1.68
CA ALA A 90 -17.28 0.23 -2.18
C ALA A 90 -16.19 -0.04 -1.12
N VAL A 91 -15.04 -0.54 -1.60
CA VAL A 91 -13.85 -0.81 -0.78
C VAL A 91 -12.62 -0.19 -1.44
N CYS A 92 -11.60 0.15 -0.63
CA CYS A 92 -10.39 0.81 -1.13
C CYS A 92 -9.66 -0.06 -2.15
N HIS A 93 -9.55 -1.36 -1.87
CA HIS A 93 -8.97 -2.32 -2.83
C HIS A 93 -9.58 -3.72 -2.70
N ARG A 94 -9.30 -4.54 -3.73
CA ARG A 94 -9.55 -5.98 -3.75
C ARG A 94 -8.45 -6.71 -4.50
N ASN A 95 -7.99 -7.81 -3.90
CA ASN A 95 -7.07 -8.75 -4.54
C ASN A 95 -7.87 -9.89 -5.17
N GLN A 96 -7.58 -10.21 -6.43
CA GLN A 96 -8.23 -11.28 -7.19
C GLN A 96 -7.18 -12.12 -7.92
N THR A 97 -7.28 -13.43 -7.79
CA THR A 97 -6.45 -14.35 -8.59
C THR A 97 -7.23 -14.77 -9.83
N LEU A 98 -6.69 -14.47 -11.00
CA LEU A 98 -7.29 -14.79 -12.29
C LEU A 98 -6.29 -15.61 -13.12
N GLY A 99 -6.49 -16.93 -13.15
CA GLY A 99 -5.49 -17.86 -13.69
C GLY A 99 -4.19 -17.79 -12.88
N ASP A 100 -3.07 -17.55 -13.56
CA ASP A 100 -1.74 -17.44 -12.93
C ASP A 100 -1.39 -16.00 -12.49
N SER A 101 -2.28 -15.04 -12.74
CA SER A 101 -2.06 -13.62 -12.45
C SER A 101 -2.82 -13.19 -11.21
N GLN A 102 -2.17 -12.39 -10.39
CA GLN A 102 -2.80 -11.70 -9.27
C GLN A 102 -3.11 -10.27 -9.66
N CYS A 103 -4.37 -9.87 -9.54
CA CYS A 103 -4.86 -8.54 -9.90
C CYS A 103 -5.29 -7.79 -8.64
N VAL A 104 -4.79 -6.57 -8.47
CA VAL A 104 -5.15 -5.68 -7.37
C VAL A 104 -5.98 -4.55 -7.95
N PHE A 105 -7.25 -4.46 -7.58
CA PHE A 105 -8.15 -3.39 -8.00
C PHE A 105 -8.21 -2.32 -6.92
N ILE A 106 -7.85 -1.08 -7.26
CA ILE A 106 -7.77 0.06 -6.34
C ILE A 106 -8.83 1.09 -6.75
N SER A 107 -9.70 1.43 -5.80
CA SER A 107 -10.75 2.44 -6.00
C SER A 107 -10.17 3.85 -5.94
N THR A 108 -10.32 4.62 -7.03
CA THR A 108 -9.81 6.00 -7.10
C THR A 108 -10.84 7.05 -6.72
N ARG A 109 -12.14 6.71 -6.79
CA ARG A 109 -13.25 7.62 -6.49
C ARG A 109 -13.81 7.48 -5.07
N LEU A 110 -13.43 6.41 -4.37
CA LEU A 110 -13.71 6.25 -2.95
C LEU A 110 -12.75 7.12 -2.12
N MET A 111 -11.53 7.25 -2.61
CA MET A 111 -10.48 8.08 -2.04
C MET A 111 -10.33 9.33 -2.92
N GLU A 112 -10.83 10.48 -2.46
CA GLU A 112 -10.81 11.73 -3.24
C GLU A 112 -9.41 12.38 -3.31
N ASP A 113 -8.49 11.95 -2.45
CA ASP A 113 -7.16 12.50 -2.28
C ASP A 113 -6.10 11.63 -2.96
N SER A 114 -5.20 12.27 -3.71
CA SER A 114 -4.06 11.62 -4.36
C SER A 114 -3.10 10.95 -3.35
N PHE A 115 -3.00 11.50 -2.13
CA PHE A 115 -2.24 10.89 -1.04
C PHE A 115 -2.85 9.53 -0.65
N ALA A 116 -4.16 9.49 -0.40
CA ALA A 116 -4.85 8.27 0.00
C ALA A 116 -4.75 7.17 -1.08
N ILE A 117 -4.90 7.53 -2.36
CA ILE A 117 -4.75 6.58 -3.48
C ILE A 117 -3.32 6.04 -3.54
N ALA A 118 -2.32 6.92 -3.41
CA ALA A 118 -0.92 6.52 -3.42
C ALA A 118 -0.58 5.63 -2.22
N PHE A 119 -1.04 6.01 -1.04
CA PHE A 119 -0.80 5.24 0.18
C PHE A 119 -1.43 3.85 0.10
N GLU A 120 -2.68 3.75 -0.36
CA GLU A 120 -3.34 2.47 -0.61
C GLU A 120 -2.58 1.57 -1.60
N PHE A 121 -2.08 2.16 -2.70
CA PHE A 121 -1.25 1.42 -3.65
C PHE A 121 0.04 0.92 -2.98
N PHE A 122 0.77 1.77 -2.24
CA PHE A 122 2.03 1.38 -1.62
C PHE A 122 1.85 0.41 -0.45
N ILE A 123 0.75 0.49 0.31
CA ILE A 123 0.39 -0.54 1.30
C ILE A 123 0.26 -1.90 0.61
N ASN A 124 -0.49 -1.97 -0.51
CA ASN A 124 -0.63 -3.20 -1.28
C ASN A 124 0.71 -3.70 -1.85
N VAL A 125 1.58 -2.81 -2.31
CA VAL A 125 2.96 -3.15 -2.75
C VAL A 125 3.74 -3.76 -1.59
N GLY A 126 3.76 -3.14 -0.41
CA GLY A 126 4.47 -3.60 0.77
C GLY A 126 4.01 -4.99 1.23
N HIS A 127 2.70 -5.18 1.41
CA HIS A 127 2.13 -6.47 1.81
C HIS A 127 2.41 -7.56 0.78
N ASN A 128 2.19 -7.27 -0.51
CA ASN A 128 2.44 -8.22 -1.59
C ASN A 128 3.92 -8.61 -1.71
N PHE A 129 4.83 -7.68 -1.45
CA PHE A 129 6.27 -7.96 -1.42
C PHE A 129 6.62 -8.88 -0.25
N VAL A 130 6.16 -8.55 0.95
CA VAL A 130 6.47 -9.31 2.17
C VAL A 130 5.87 -10.72 2.14
N GLU A 131 4.68 -10.88 1.57
CA GLU A 131 4.06 -12.19 1.36
C GLU A 131 4.95 -13.14 0.52
N HIS A 132 5.69 -12.59 -0.44
CA HIS A 132 6.56 -13.36 -1.35
C HIS A 132 7.97 -13.57 -0.81
N VAL A 133 8.54 -12.57 -0.14
CA VAL A 133 9.96 -12.51 0.21
C VAL A 133 10.20 -12.72 1.71
N GLY A 134 9.18 -12.45 2.53
CA GLY A 134 9.32 -12.41 3.98
C GLY A 134 10.00 -11.12 4.47
N VAL A 135 10.48 -11.13 5.71
CA VAL A 135 11.19 -10.01 6.34
C VAL A 135 12.71 -10.24 6.29
N SER A 136 13.48 -9.20 5.98
CA SER A 136 14.94 -9.28 6.07
C SER A 136 15.39 -9.35 7.54
N GLN A 137 16.41 -10.17 7.83
CA GLN A 137 16.92 -10.32 9.19
C GLN A 137 17.42 -9.00 9.78
N GLU A 138 18.12 -8.20 8.98
CA GLU A 138 18.64 -6.88 9.40
C GLU A 138 17.51 -5.91 9.80
N PHE A 139 16.38 -5.93 9.09
CA PHE A 139 15.23 -5.11 9.44
C PHE A 139 14.53 -5.67 10.69
N ALA A 140 14.37 -6.98 10.79
CA ALA A 140 13.79 -7.63 11.95
C ALA A 140 14.57 -7.32 13.23
N ASP A 141 15.89 -7.38 13.18
CA ASP A 141 16.78 -7.06 14.30
C ASP A 141 16.64 -5.59 14.71
N LEU A 142 16.58 -4.66 13.76
CA LEU A 142 16.35 -3.25 14.05
C LEU A 142 15.01 -3.02 14.75
N VAL A 143 13.92 -3.59 14.20
CA VAL A 143 12.57 -3.43 14.76
C VAL A 143 12.50 -4.03 16.17
N TRP A 144 13.07 -5.24 16.37
CA TRP A 144 13.02 -5.86 17.68
C TRP A 144 13.87 -5.11 18.71
N LYS A 145 15.02 -4.57 18.31
CA LYS A 145 15.81 -3.67 19.16
C LYS A 145 14.98 -2.45 19.60
N GLN A 146 14.20 -1.84 18.69
CA GLN A 146 13.32 -0.71 19.04
C GLN A 146 12.22 -1.11 20.04
N VAL A 147 11.72 -2.37 19.95
CA VAL A 147 10.77 -2.92 20.93
C VAL A 147 11.43 -3.03 22.31
N ASP A 148 12.65 -3.58 22.40
CA ASP A 148 13.40 -3.74 23.65
C ASP A 148 13.75 -2.37 24.27
N GLU A 149 14.05 -1.37 23.45
CA GLU A 149 14.28 0.03 23.83
C GLU A 149 12.97 0.78 24.18
N LYS A 150 11.83 0.12 24.10
CA LYS A 150 10.49 0.67 24.40
C LYS A 150 10.12 1.87 23.51
N ALA A 151 10.53 1.86 22.26
CA ALA A 151 10.08 2.86 21.29
C ALA A 151 8.55 2.94 21.30
N ARG A 152 8.01 4.18 21.37
CA ARG A 152 6.56 4.39 21.48
C ARG A 152 5.90 4.24 20.12
N GLY A 153 4.76 3.54 20.10
CA GLY A 153 3.85 3.48 18.95
C GLY A 153 4.28 2.50 17.86
N GLU A 154 3.51 2.46 16.78
CA GLU A 154 3.76 1.64 15.59
C GLU A 154 3.31 2.34 14.31
N THR A 155 3.63 1.73 13.16
CA THR A 155 3.33 2.26 11.81
C THR A 155 1.89 2.05 11.38
N SER A 156 1.23 0.99 11.90
CA SER A 156 -0.19 0.70 11.66
C SER A 156 -0.88 0.21 12.93
N LEU A 157 -2.21 0.16 12.93
CA LEU A 157 -2.99 -0.41 14.03
C LEU A 157 -2.69 -1.91 14.16
N ASP A 158 -2.59 -2.62 13.05
CA ASP A 158 -2.34 -4.07 13.04
C ASP A 158 -0.97 -4.38 13.64
N ALA A 159 0.09 -3.66 13.23
CA ALA A 159 1.41 -3.78 13.82
C ALA A 159 1.40 -3.43 15.33
N TYR A 160 0.60 -2.44 15.73
CA TYR A 160 0.48 -2.05 17.13
C TYR A 160 -0.17 -3.13 17.99
N GLU A 161 -1.25 -3.76 17.51
CA GLU A 161 -1.93 -4.84 18.23
C GLU A 161 -1.06 -6.12 18.27
N LEU A 162 -0.44 -6.48 17.14
CA LEU A 162 0.50 -7.63 17.10
C LEU A 162 1.68 -7.46 18.05
N ARG A 163 2.26 -6.24 18.12
CA ARG A 163 3.35 -5.95 19.07
C ARG A 163 2.94 -6.16 20.51
N LYS A 164 1.72 -5.78 20.91
CA LYS A 164 1.24 -6.01 22.28
C LYS A 164 1.26 -7.49 22.63
N VAL A 165 0.79 -8.35 21.71
CA VAL A 165 0.79 -9.80 21.92
C VAL A 165 2.23 -10.35 21.88
N ALA A 166 3.06 -9.91 20.94
CA ALA A 166 4.44 -10.33 20.76
C ALA A 166 5.33 -10.06 21.99
N THR A 167 4.96 -9.07 22.80
CA THR A 167 5.69 -8.73 24.05
C THR A 167 5.19 -9.47 25.28
N THR A 168 4.24 -10.39 25.15
CA THR A 168 3.81 -11.29 26.23
C THR A 168 4.71 -12.53 26.31
N ALA A 169 4.34 -13.52 27.11
CA ALA A 169 5.04 -14.80 27.18
C ALA A 169 4.18 -15.93 26.63
N GLY A 170 4.84 -16.92 26.02
CA GLY A 170 4.19 -18.15 25.56
C GLY A 170 4.17 -18.33 24.03
N PRO A 171 3.58 -19.43 23.54
CA PRO A 171 3.61 -19.79 22.10
C PRO A 171 2.94 -18.75 21.19
N GLU A 172 1.88 -18.11 21.66
CA GLU A 172 1.17 -17.06 20.93
C GLU A 172 2.04 -15.82 20.70
N ALA A 173 2.96 -15.53 21.66
CA ALA A 173 3.88 -14.40 21.54
C ALA A 173 4.88 -14.60 20.38
N GLU A 174 5.40 -15.81 20.19
CA GLU A 174 6.34 -16.10 19.10
C GLU A 174 5.66 -15.99 17.73
N LYS A 175 4.43 -16.49 17.61
CA LYS A 175 3.63 -16.32 16.39
C LYS A 175 3.35 -14.85 16.12
N ALA A 176 2.84 -14.12 17.11
CA ALA A 176 2.57 -12.69 17.01
C ALA A 176 3.83 -11.87 16.69
N LYS A 177 4.99 -12.26 17.22
CA LYS A 177 6.28 -11.64 16.90
C LYS A 177 6.60 -11.77 15.41
N HIS A 178 6.43 -12.96 14.86
CA HIS A 178 6.65 -13.18 13.42
C HIS A 178 5.70 -12.32 12.57
N GLU A 179 4.41 -12.35 12.87
CA GLU A 179 3.38 -11.56 12.16
C GLU A 179 3.62 -10.04 12.32
N TYR A 180 4.03 -9.60 13.51
CA TYR A 180 4.40 -8.21 13.77
C TYR A 180 5.57 -7.75 12.90
N LEU A 181 6.62 -8.56 12.79
CA LEU A 181 7.79 -8.20 11.99
C LEU A 181 7.44 -8.12 10.49
N LEU A 182 6.57 -9.01 10.00
CA LEU A 182 6.05 -8.94 8.62
C LEU A 182 5.23 -7.66 8.40
N ALA A 183 4.30 -7.34 9.31
CA ALA A 183 3.48 -6.13 9.22
C ALA A 183 4.34 -4.87 9.27
N ALA A 184 5.24 -4.76 10.25
CA ALA A 184 6.14 -3.61 10.39
C ALA A 184 7.05 -3.41 9.16
N PHE A 185 7.44 -4.51 8.48
CA PHE A 185 8.25 -4.42 7.26
C PHE A 185 7.42 -3.96 6.06
N ALA A 186 6.21 -4.49 5.90
CA ALA A 186 5.28 -4.06 4.85
C ALA A 186 4.93 -2.56 4.98
N ASP A 187 4.60 -2.12 6.20
CA ASP A 187 4.31 -0.72 6.51
C ASP A 187 5.52 0.19 6.21
N ALA A 188 6.72 -0.23 6.63
CA ALA A 188 7.93 0.56 6.38
C ALA A 188 8.23 0.69 4.88
N ILE A 189 8.00 -0.37 4.08
CA ILE A 189 8.11 -0.32 2.61
C ILE A 189 7.06 0.65 2.05
N ALA A 190 5.82 0.58 2.51
CA ALA A 190 4.74 1.46 2.05
C ALA A 190 5.06 2.93 2.31
N VAL A 191 5.45 3.27 3.54
CA VAL A 191 5.79 4.65 3.93
C VAL A 191 7.04 5.15 3.19
N TYR A 192 8.05 4.29 3.01
CA TYR A 192 9.24 4.62 2.25
C TYR A 192 8.91 4.93 0.79
N THR A 193 8.17 4.07 0.10
CA THR A 193 7.80 4.28 -1.30
C THR A 193 6.87 5.47 -1.49
N LEU A 194 5.96 5.73 -0.53
CA LEU A 194 5.14 6.94 -0.49
C LEU A 194 6.03 8.19 -0.40
N SER A 195 7.06 8.19 0.45
CA SER A 195 7.99 9.31 0.61
C SER A 195 8.90 9.55 -0.61
N LEU A 196 9.07 8.55 -1.50
CA LEU A 196 9.72 8.74 -2.80
C LEU A 196 8.81 9.44 -3.80
N TYR A 197 7.49 9.29 -3.66
CA TYR A 197 6.51 9.83 -4.59
C TYR A 197 5.99 11.21 -4.19
N LEU A 198 5.74 11.42 -2.89
CA LEU A 198 5.18 12.65 -2.30
C LEU A 198 6.05 13.18 -1.16
N ASP A 199 5.98 14.48 -0.90
CA ASP A 199 6.48 15.07 0.36
C ASP A 199 5.46 14.74 1.46
N VAL A 200 5.87 13.92 2.43
CA VAL A 200 4.98 13.35 3.46
C VAL A 200 5.31 13.95 4.81
N ASP A 201 4.34 14.60 5.42
CA ASP A 201 4.45 15.01 6.82
C ASP A 201 4.17 13.82 7.75
N TYR A 202 4.99 13.67 8.79
CA TYR A 202 4.86 12.59 9.79
C TYR A 202 3.42 12.42 10.34
N GLN A 203 2.67 13.52 10.46
CA GLN A 203 1.31 13.48 11.03
C GLN A 203 0.28 12.90 10.05
N ASP A 204 0.54 12.99 8.75
CA ASP A 204 -0.36 12.49 7.70
C ASP A 204 -0.35 10.95 7.63
N LEU A 205 0.67 10.32 8.25
CA LEU A 205 0.77 8.85 8.32
C LEU A 205 -0.18 8.22 9.34
N ARG A 206 -0.90 9.03 10.13
CA ARG A 206 -1.79 8.54 11.18
C ARG A 206 -3.20 8.33 10.66
N GLU A 207 -3.57 7.08 10.40
CA GLU A 207 -4.91 6.74 9.91
C GLU A 207 -5.98 6.61 11.00
N ARG A 208 -5.61 6.22 12.23
CA ARG A 208 -6.55 5.86 13.32
C ARG A 208 -6.03 6.29 14.69
N ASP A 209 -6.85 6.08 15.73
CA ASP A 209 -6.51 6.39 17.11
C ASP A 209 -5.59 5.32 17.75
N TYR A 210 -4.37 5.23 17.25
CA TYR A 210 -3.28 4.51 17.90
C TYR A 210 -2.04 5.43 17.97
N PRO A 211 -1.09 5.18 18.91
CA PRO A 211 0.14 5.96 18.94
C PRO A 211 1.03 5.62 17.75
N LEU A 212 1.24 6.59 16.87
CA LEU A 212 2.17 6.47 15.76
C LEU A 212 3.60 6.25 16.27
N LEU A 213 4.39 5.45 15.56
CA LEU A 213 5.78 5.15 15.89
C LEU A 213 6.59 6.43 16.06
N ALA A 214 7.38 6.50 17.12
CA ALA A 214 8.20 7.68 17.40
C ALA A 214 9.02 8.12 16.18
N PRO A 215 9.11 9.43 15.86
CA PRO A 215 9.70 9.92 14.61
C PRO A 215 11.13 9.42 14.34
N ASN A 216 11.96 9.33 15.38
CA ASN A 216 13.32 8.84 15.22
C ASN A 216 13.35 7.35 14.87
N ALA A 217 12.51 6.53 15.52
CA ALA A 217 12.42 5.11 15.23
C ALA A 217 11.87 4.85 13.83
N LEU A 218 10.86 5.61 13.39
CA LEU A 218 10.37 5.55 12.02
C LEU A 218 11.48 5.93 11.03
N ALA A 219 12.18 7.03 11.26
CA ALA A 219 13.28 7.46 10.38
C ALA A 219 14.38 6.40 10.24
N GLU A 220 14.71 5.67 11.32
CA GLU A 220 15.67 4.55 11.29
C GLU A 220 15.14 3.40 10.42
N ARG A 221 13.87 3.03 10.56
CA ARG A 221 13.24 2.00 9.71
C ARG A 221 13.29 2.41 8.23
N LEU A 222 12.90 3.64 7.89
CA LEU A 222 12.89 4.12 6.52
C LEU A 222 14.31 4.18 5.91
N ARG A 223 15.32 4.58 6.69
CA ARG A 223 16.72 4.53 6.23
C ARG A 223 17.17 3.09 5.96
N LYS A 224 16.77 2.14 6.83
CA LYS A 224 17.06 0.71 6.61
C LYS A 224 16.39 0.19 5.34
N ILE A 225 15.14 0.60 5.06
CA ILE A 225 14.48 0.24 3.81
C ILE A 225 15.24 0.82 2.61
N ASN A 226 15.67 2.08 2.68
CA ASN A 226 16.46 2.70 1.60
C ASN A 226 17.83 2.02 1.37
N GLU A 227 18.47 1.51 2.43
CA GLU A 227 19.70 0.71 2.30
C GLU A 227 19.44 -0.63 1.60
N LEU A 228 18.35 -1.32 1.95
CA LEU A 228 17.97 -2.60 1.36
C LEU A 228 17.44 -2.46 -0.07
N PHE A 229 16.71 -1.39 -0.34
CA PHE A 229 16.00 -1.13 -1.60
C PHE A 229 16.21 0.32 -2.05
N PRO A 230 17.37 0.65 -2.63
CA PRO A 230 17.66 2.00 -3.08
C PRO A 230 16.62 2.52 -4.08
N ALA A 231 16.34 3.82 -4.02
CA ALA A 231 15.41 4.49 -4.92
C ALA A 231 15.83 4.36 -6.39
N ASN A 232 14.86 4.34 -7.29
CA ASN A 232 15.10 4.38 -8.72
C ASN A 232 15.69 5.74 -9.15
N PRO A 233 16.44 5.83 -10.26
CA PRO A 233 16.86 7.11 -10.82
C PRO A 233 15.69 8.07 -11.02
N GLY A 234 15.82 9.30 -10.55
CA GLY A 234 14.77 10.33 -10.59
C GLY A 234 13.88 10.39 -9.35
N PHE A 235 14.11 9.50 -8.37
CA PHE A 235 13.48 9.54 -7.06
C PHE A 235 14.56 9.67 -5.99
N GLU A 236 14.28 10.45 -4.96
CA GLU A 236 15.23 10.72 -3.87
C GLU A 236 14.55 10.51 -2.52
N PHE A 237 15.24 9.78 -1.63
CA PHE A 237 14.80 9.60 -0.26
C PHE A 237 15.50 10.60 0.65
N ALA A 238 14.73 11.39 1.39
CA ALA A 238 15.25 12.29 2.40
C ALA A 238 14.34 12.35 3.63
N VAL A 239 14.94 12.39 4.82
CA VAL A 239 14.21 12.61 6.08
C VAL A 239 14.62 13.95 6.65
N TYR A 240 13.67 14.86 6.75
CA TYR A 240 13.87 16.19 7.31
C TYR A 240 13.31 16.29 8.72
N HIS A 241 14.09 16.81 9.65
CA HIS A 241 13.63 17.15 11.00
C HIS A 241 13.24 18.64 11.05
N ARG A 242 11.96 18.94 10.92
CA ARG A 242 11.47 20.30 11.16
C ARG A 242 11.35 20.54 12.67
N ARG A 243 12.13 21.47 13.23
CA ARG A 243 11.84 21.99 14.59
C ARG A 243 10.57 22.83 14.51
N ARG A 244 9.54 22.50 15.30
CA ARG A 244 8.44 23.45 15.54
C ARG A 244 9.04 24.69 16.21
N GLN A 245 8.88 25.83 15.56
CA GLN A 245 9.11 27.14 16.18
C GLN A 245 7.96 27.46 17.13
#